data_c74cc18de3b1529e8bf5def0da23c560
#
_entry.id   c74cc18de3b1529e8bf5def0da23c560
#
_cell.length_a   1.000
_cell.length_b   1.000
_cell.length_c   1.000
_cell.angle_alpha   90.00
_cell.angle_beta   90.00
_cell.angle_gamma   90.00
#
_symmetry.space_group_name_H-M   'P 1'
#
loop_
_entity.id
_entity.type
_entity.pdbx_description
1 polymer ?
#
loop_
_entity_poly.entity_id
_entity_poly.type
_entity_poly.pdbx_seq_one_letter_code
_entity_poly.pdbx_strand_id
1 'polypeptide(L)'
;MVDATNHSGKVSRFGLVLVIALGVWVSGSIANIWHWGYLHADEAVQWSLAKELSEGTPYSTHQDKFHGPTLATALLISAKVTGTAPMDMHEDYLRSVVSVFLGLMAAAALILPGVGKGPRYVTAAFILLTGGCTPFRYYFVQEMLLVCGFVWGVALWMRAEGSAPTSRWWLLSGAAFGFALACKVTAAAYLGFFLLALVLLRQFVPDRRWLRFGFGLVASWACFQSVGFTDLPGLKTWWVQLARSLGVACGQSEDTLYAESLAPWAWAGAWLAIFALGRSGFSLARWRSRHEADLPCLVALLVFLFHLALPYKTPWLLLLVFSLPLALVLPYLLVGGAGRIAALTLGLIVAGGRAQGPLSSHSRTSELGSFNQSVEVMSKAYGPKFYVAVEGGHYWPLPYYLRRHPVGYGDFPQAAKAPLRLIPANDDSRPFVPGYVALGPLFLRSDQSDRYWVLVAKGYESGFATYKSP
;
A
#
# COMPACT_ATOMS: atom_id res chain seq x y z
N MET A 1 -1.57 35.96 30.28
CA MET A 1 -2.26 36.00 28.99
C MET A 1 -1.21 36.31 27.93
N VAL A 2 -0.62 35.31 27.33
CA VAL A 2 0.31 35.47 26.21
C VAL A 2 -0.51 35.42 24.96
N ASP A 3 -0.57 36.52 24.26
CA ASP A 3 -1.24 36.68 22.98
C ASP A 3 -0.63 35.70 21.98
N ALA A 4 -1.32 34.57 21.76
CA ALA A 4 -1.01 33.62 20.72
C ALA A 4 -1.49 34.17 19.38
N THR A 5 -0.84 35.27 18.94
CA THR A 5 -1.08 35.83 17.63
C THR A 5 -0.78 34.83 16.55
N ASN A 6 -1.84 34.37 16.01
CA ASN A 6 -2.18 33.85 14.69
C ASN A 6 -1.04 33.80 13.64
N HIS A 7 0.00 32.97 13.88
CA HIS A 7 1.00 32.61 12.87
C HIS A 7 0.58 31.42 12.02
N SER A 8 -0.67 31.43 11.52
CA SER A 8 -1.05 30.53 10.44
C SER A 8 -0.38 30.98 9.14
N GLY A 9 0.94 30.86 9.07
CA GLY A 9 1.67 31.17 7.86
C GLY A 9 1.11 30.32 6.72
N LYS A 10 0.39 30.96 5.78
CA LYS A 10 -0.12 30.31 4.58
C LYS A 10 1.05 29.59 3.89
N VAL A 11 0.99 28.28 3.78
CA VAL A 11 1.89 27.53 2.89
C VAL A 11 1.62 28.04 1.48
N SER A 12 2.64 28.54 0.80
CA SER A 12 2.45 29.01 -0.57
C SER A 12 2.04 27.84 -1.47
N ARG A 13 1.17 28.08 -2.44
CA ARG A 13 0.80 27.05 -3.43
C ARG A 13 2.05 26.48 -4.11
N PHE A 14 3.04 27.31 -4.35
CA PHE A 14 4.34 26.94 -4.88
C PHE A 14 5.09 25.97 -3.96
N GLY A 15 5.12 26.20 -2.64
CA GLY A 15 5.74 25.29 -1.68
C GLY A 15 5.08 23.91 -1.65
N LEU A 16 3.76 23.86 -1.79
CA LEU A 16 3.01 22.59 -1.87
C LEU A 16 3.37 21.82 -3.14
N VAL A 17 3.34 22.48 -4.30
CA VAL A 17 3.71 21.87 -5.59
C VAL A 17 5.17 21.42 -5.58
N LEU A 18 6.07 22.22 -5.03
CA LEU A 18 7.49 21.88 -4.93
C LEU A 18 7.73 20.63 -4.06
N VAL A 19 7.03 20.48 -2.93
CA VAL A 19 7.16 19.30 -2.06
C VAL A 19 6.61 18.05 -2.76
N ILE A 20 5.50 18.19 -3.48
CA ILE A 20 4.95 17.07 -4.27
C ILE A 20 5.94 16.70 -5.38
N ALA A 21 6.44 17.65 -6.15
CA ALA A 21 7.39 17.41 -7.23
C ALA A 21 8.71 16.81 -6.73
N LEU A 22 9.27 17.34 -5.63
CA LEU A 22 10.45 16.78 -4.96
C LEU A 22 10.14 15.36 -4.44
N GLY A 23 8.96 15.12 -3.88
CA GLY A 23 8.53 13.82 -3.42
C GLY A 23 8.51 12.80 -4.55
N VAL A 24 7.92 13.15 -5.68
CA VAL A 24 7.89 12.30 -6.88
C VAL A 24 9.30 12.06 -7.42
N TRP A 25 10.11 13.13 -7.52
CA TRP A 25 11.48 13.03 -8.03
C TRP A 25 12.39 12.22 -7.12
N VAL A 26 12.42 12.51 -5.81
CA VAL A 26 13.22 11.76 -4.83
C VAL A 26 12.78 10.31 -4.75
N SER A 27 11.47 10.06 -4.77
CA SER A 27 10.91 8.71 -4.73
C SER A 27 11.27 7.93 -6.00
N GLY A 28 11.16 8.54 -7.18
CA GLY A 28 11.55 7.92 -8.45
C GLY A 28 13.05 7.66 -8.54
N SER A 29 13.88 8.61 -8.08
CA SER A 29 15.34 8.45 -8.09
C SER A 29 15.81 7.37 -7.12
N ILE A 30 15.19 7.26 -5.94
CA ILE A 30 15.52 6.21 -4.97
C ILE A 30 14.97 4.84 -5.42
N ALA A 31 13.81 4.77 -6.07
CA ALA A 31 13.30 3.54 -6.65
C ALA A 31 14.28 2.96 -7.69
N ASN A 32 14.88 3.81 -8.52
CA ASN A 32 15.89 3.40 -9.50
C ASN A 32 17.23 2.94 -8.87
N ILE A 33 17.60 3.45 -7.69
CA ILE A 33 18.85 3.08 -7.00
C ILE A 33 18.69 1.74 -6.26
N TRP A 34 17.48 1.43 -5.84
CA TRP A 34 17.16 0.22 -5.09
C TRP A 34 16.32 -0.69 -5.96
N HIS A 35 16.94 -1.54 -6.76
CA HIS A 35 16.25 -2.63 -7.45
C HIS A 35 15.56 -3.53 -6.43
N TRP A 36 14.26 -3.28 -6.21
CA TRP A 36 13.43 -3.97 -5.20
C TRP A 36 13.07 -5.41 -5.59
N GLY A 37 13.76 -5.96 -6.58
CA GLY A 37 13.50 -7.31 -7.04
C GLY A 37 12.14 -7.47 -7.72
N TYR A 38 11.74 -8.71 -7.85
CA TYR A 38 10.50 -9.12 -8.51
C TYR A 38 9.25 -8.69 -7.71
N LEU A 39 8.10 -8.60 -8.41
CA LEU A 39 6.83 -8.27 -7.75
C LEU A 39 6.44 -9.37 -6.76
N HIS A 40 5.88 -8.94 -5.65
CA HIS A 40 5.13 -9.82 -4.78
C HIS A 40 3.79 -10.22 -5.42
N ALA A 41 3.19 -11.32 -4.95
CA ALA A 41 1.89 -11.79 -5.43
C ALA A 41 0.82 -10.69 -5.43
N ASP A 42 0.69 -9.93 -4.34
CA ASP A 42 -0.30 -8.86 -4.22
C ASP A 42 -0.06 -7.70 -5.19
N GLU A 43 1.22 -7.35 -5.47
CA GLU A 43 1.54 -6.33 -6.47
C GLU A 43 1.10 -6.78 -7.87
N ALA A 44 1.36 -8.05 -8.21
CA ALA A 44 0.98 -8.62 -9.49
C ALA A 44 -0.54 -8.73 -9.66
N VAL A 45 -1.28 -9.03 -8.59
CA VAL A 45 -2.76 -9.02 -8.57
C VAL A 45 -3.29 -7.62 -8.87
N GLN A 46 -2.70 -6.57 -8.29
CA GLN A 46 -3.12 -5.19 -8.56
C GLN A 46 -2.82 -4.76 -10.01
N TRP A 47 -1.69 -5.20 -10.57
CA TRP A 47 -1.40 -5.00 -11.98
C TRP A 47 -2.40 -5.74 -12.89
N SER A 48 -2.74 -7.00 -12.57
CA SER A 48 -3.73 -7.78 -13.32
C SER A 48 -5.08 -7.08 -13.37
N LEU A 49 -5.54 -6.54 -12.23
CA LEU A 49 -6.76 -5.74 -12.19
C LEU A 49 -6.70 -4.54 -13.12
N ALA A 50 -5.58 -3.81 -13.14
CA ALA A 50 -5.43 -2.66 -14.04
C ALA A 50 -5.44 -3.10 -15.53
N LYS A 51 -4.79 -4.22 -15.84
CA LYS A 51 -4.83 -4.81 -17.19
C LYS A 51 -6.26 -5.16 -17.59
N GLU A 52 -6.98 -5.91 -16.76
CA GLU A 52 -8.37 -6.31 -17.01
C GLU A 52 -9.28 -5.10 -17.24
N LEU A 53 -9.16 -4.06 -16.39
CA LEU A 53 -9.90 -2.80 -16.55
C LEU A 53 -9.56 -2.10 -17.88
N SER A 54 -8.28 -2.14 -18.32
CA SER A 54 -7.86 -1.55 -19.61
C SER A 54 -8.42 -2.31 -20.81
N GLU A 55 -8.72 -3.59 -20.64
CA GLU A 55 -9.34 -4.47 -21.64
C GLU A 55 -10.89 -4.41 -21.61
N GLY A 56 -11.46 -3.58 -20.73
CA GLY A 56 -12.90 -3.39 -20.60
C GLY A 56 -13.60 -4.39 -19.67
N THR A 57 -12.86 -5.24 -18.96
CA THR A 57 -13.43 -6.16 -17.97
C THR A 57 -13.87 -5.37 -16.73
N PRO A 58 -15.14 -5.48 -16.28
CA PRO A 58 -15.60 -4.75 -15.11
C PRO A 58 -14.90 -5.20 -13.83
N TYR A 59 -14.59 -4.25 -12.94
CA TYR A 59 -14.03 -4.56 -11.62
C TYR A 59 -14.90 -5.52 -10.80
N SER A 60 -16.23 -5.42 -10.92
CA SER A 60 -17.17 -6.28 -10.22
C SER A 60 -17.01 -7.78 -10.52
N THR A 61 -16.37 -8.12 -11.65
CA THR A 61 -16.11 -9.51 -12.06
C THR A 61 -14.72 -10.01 -11.66
N HIS A 62 -13.83 -9.11 -11.21
CA HIS A 62 -12.49 -9.47 -10.79
C HIS A 62 -12.48 -10.43 -9.60
N GLN A 63 -11.53 -11.37 -9.58
CA GLN A 63 -11.47 -12.42 -8.55
C GLN A 63 -10.99 -11.92 -7.19
N ASP A 64 -10.09 -10.93 -7.16
CA ASP A 64 -9.66 -10.33 -5.90
C ASP A 64 -10.82 -9.55 -5.25
N LYS A 65 -11.21 -9.99 -4.07
CA LYS A 65 -12.29 -9.40 -3.29
C LYS A 65 -11.80 -8.76 -1.97
N PHE A 66 -10.50 -8.50 -1.83
CA PHE A 66 -9.92 -7.86 -0.64
C PHE A 66 -9.60 -6.39 -0.85
N HIS A 67 -9.35 -5.97 -2.09
CA HIS A 67 -8.90 -4.63 -2.43
C HIS A 67 -9.90 -3.92 -3.35
N GLY A 68 -10.00 -2.60 -3.17
CA GLY A 68 -10.77 -1.75 -4.08
C GLY A 68 -10.03 -1.50 -5.41
N PRO A 69 -10.68 -0.88 -6.40
CA PRO A 69 -10.08 -0.63 -7.71
C PRO A 69 -9.20 0.62 -7.76
N THR A 70 -9.04 1.33 -6.65
CA THR A 70 -8.46 2.69 -6.63
C THR A 70 -7.01 2.72 -7.11
N LEU A 71 -6.17 1.75 -6.71
CA LEU A 71 -4.76 1.67 -7.14
C LEU A 71 -4.68 1.33 -8.63
N ALA A 72 -5.48 0.37 -9.11
CA ALA A 72 -5.56 0.04 -10.53
C ALA A 72 -6.02 1.24 -11.36
N THR A 73 -7.01 1.99 -10.88
CA THR A 73 -7.47 3.24 -11.51
C THR A 73 -6.36 4.29 -11.55
N ALA A 74 -5.61 4.48 -10.47
CA ALA A 74 -4.46 5.38 -10.42
C ALA A 74 -3.37 4.97 -11.42
N LEU A 75 -3.10 3.68 -11.55
CA LEU A 75 -2.18 3.13 -12.55
C LEU A 75 -2.66 3.44 -13.97
N LEU A 76 -3.94 3.25 -14.28
CA LEU A 76 -4.49 3.55 -15.60
C LEU A 76 -4.46 5.05 -15.93
N ILE A 77 -4.70 5.92 -14.95
CA ILE A 77 -4.53 7.36 -15.13
C ILE A 77 -3.06 7.68 -15.46
N SER A 78 -2.12 7.11 -14.71
CA SER A 78 -0.68 7.26 -14.99
C SER A 78 -0.32 6.74 -16.39
N ALA A 79 -0.82 5.57 -16.76
CA ALA A 79 -0.67 4.97 -18.08
C ALA A 79 -1.10 5.92 -19.21
N LYS A 80 -2.29 6.51 -19.05
CA LYS A 80 -2.83 7.47 -20.02
C LYS A 80 -2.00 8.74 -20.13
N VAL A 81 -1.46 9.23 -19.02
CA VAL A 81 -0.61 10.45 -18.97
C VAL A 81 0.74 10.19 -19.62
N THR A 82 1.33 9.02 -19.43
CA THR A 82 2.67 8.67 -19.94
C THR A 82 2.64 8.00 -21.30
N GLY A 83 1.48 7.59 -21.80
CA GLY A 83 1.35 6.80 -23.03
C GLY A 83 1.83 5.36 -22.92
N THR A 84 2.00 4.83 -21.68
CA THR A 84 2.53 3.48 -21.44
C THR A 84 1.41 2.48 -21.31
N ALA A 85 1.38 1.45 -22.15
CA ALA A 85 0.36 0.39 -22.02
C ALA A 85 0.62 -0.50 -20.79
N PRO A 86 -0.42 -1.05 -20.13
CA PRO A 86 -0.24 -1.93 -18.97
C PRO A 86 0.70 -3.11 -19.21
N MET A 87 0.71 -3.65 -20.42
CA MET A 87 1.60 -4.75 -20.83
C MET A 87 3.08 -4.36 -20.88
N ASP A 88 3.39 -3.06 -21.01
CA ASP A 88 4.75 -2.54 -21.14
C ASP A 88 5.30 -1.96 -19.83
N MET A 89 4.49 -1.95 -18.77
CA MET A 89 4.92 -1.46 -17.48
C MET A 89 5.91 -2.41 -16.82
N HIS A 90 7.02 -1.86 -16.34
CA HIS A 90 8.00 -2.54 -15.51
C HIS A 90 7.66 -2.35 -14.03
N GLU A 91 8.30 -3.13 -13.15
CA GLU A 91 8.12 -3.09 -11.71
C GLU A 91 8.30 -1.67 -11.13
N ASP A 92 9.35 -0.99 -11.59
CA ASP A 92 9.66 0.38 -11.14
C ASP A 92 8.57 1.38 -11.53
N TYR A 93 7.93 1.18 -12.71
CA TYR A 93 6.80 2.01 -13.13
C TYR A 93 5.62 1.83 -12.17
N LEU A 94 5.25 0.59 -11.85
CA LEU A 94 4.15 0.30 -10.91
C LEU A 94 4.41 0.95 -9.56
N ARG A 95 5.61 0.78 -9.03
CA ARG A 95 6.02 1.33 -7.73
C ARG A 95 6.13 2.85 -7.73
N SER A 96 6.45 3.47 -8.87
CA SER A 96 6.47 4.94 -9.01
C SER A 96 5.11 5.58 -8.81
N VAL A 97 4.03 4.89 -9.20
CA VAL A 97 2.65 5.36 -8.98
C VAL A 97 2.36 5.49 -7.48
N VAL A 98 2.77 4.51 -6.68
CA VAL A 98 2.61 4.56 -5.21
C VAL A 98 3.45 5.70 -4.60
N SER A 99 4.61 5.98 -5.17
CA SER A 99 5.49 7.08 -4.71
C SER A 99 4.85 8.46 -4.81
N VAL A 100 3.92 8.68 -5.76
CA VAL A 100 3.13 9.93 -5.85
C VAL A 100 2.31 10.12 -4.57
N PHE A 101 1.71 9.06 -4.06
CA PHE A 101 0.89 9.13 -2.83
C PHE A 101 1.72 9.39 -1.58
N LEU A 102 2.99 8.97 -1.57
CA LEU A 102 3.94 9.36 -0.52
C LEU A 102 4.19 10.87 -0.55
N GLY A 103 4.39 11.45 -1.73
CA GLY A 103 4.53 12.90 -1.91
C GLY A 103 3.27 13.65 -1.47
N LEU A 104 2.09 13.15 -1.81
CA LEU A 104 0.82 13.70 -1.37
C LEU A 104 0.66 13.62 0.16
N MET A 105 1.06 12.51 0.79
CA MET A 105 1.03 12.38 2.25
C MET A 105 1.96 13.40 2.94
N ALA A 106 3.17 13.61 2.39
CA ALA A 106 4.07 14.66 2.88
C ALA A 106 3.45 16.06 2.74
N ALA A 107 2.72 16.32 1.66
CA ALA A 107 1.99 17.56 1.44
C ALA A 107 0.85 17.76 2.45
N ALA A 108 0.16 16.68 2.87
CA ALA A 108 -0.85 16.77 3.92
C ALA A 108 -0.27 17.25 5.26
N ALA A 109 0.94 16.81 5.61
CA ALA A 109 1.63 17.28 6.81
C ALA A 109 1.87 18.79 6.81
N LEU A 110 2.03 19.42 5.63
CA LEU A 110 2.24 20.86 5.50
C LEU A 110 1.00 21.70 5.83
N ILE A 111 -0.19 21.13 5.72
CA ILE A 111 -1.45 21.86 5.95
C ILE A 111 -2.03 21.65 7.35
N LEU A 112 -1.43 20.77 8.18
CA LEU A 112 -1.89 20.54 9.55
C LEU A 112 -1.89 21.84 10.36
N PRO A 113 -2.99 22.24 11.00
CA PRO A 113 -3.06 23.45 11.81
C PRO A 113 -2.31 23.28 13.14
N GLY A 114 -2.14 24.38 13.89
CA GLY A 114 -1.53 24.38 15.24
C GLY A 114 -0.04 24.08 15.30
N VAL A 115 0.61 23.96 14.15
CA VAL A 115 2.03 23.65 14.05
C VAL A 115 2.74 24.73 13.22
N GLY A 116 3.89 25.20 13.70
CA GLY A 116 4.72 26.15 12.98
C GLY A 116 5.28 25.58 11.66
N LYS A 117 5.79 26.47 10.78
CA LYS A 117 6.33 26.06 9.47
C LYS A 117 7.48 25.05 9.60
N GLY A 118 8.42 25.28 10.52
CA GLY A 118 9.59 24.41 10.70
C GLY A 118 9.21 22.94 10.94
N PRO A 119 8.44 22.62 11.99
CA PRO A 119 7.97 21.25 12.23
C PRO A 119 7.23 20.61 11.04
N ARG A 120 6.41 21.36 10.30
CA ARG A 120 5.72 20.86 9.10
C ARG A 120 6.70 20.45 8.01
N TYR A 121 7.68 21.31 7.68
CA TYR A 121 8.69 21.01 6.66
C TYR A 121 9.59 19.85 7.09
N VAL A 122 10.00 19.81 8.36
CA VAL A 122 10.78 18.68 8.88
C VAL A 122 9.99 17.38 8.77
N THR A 123 8.70 17.39 9.12
CA THR A 123 7.85 16.21 8.99
C THR A 123 7.69 15.79 7.52
N ALA A 124 7.42 16.73 6.62
CA ALA A 124 7.31 16.43 5.20
C ALA A 124 8.61 15.84 4.64
N ALA A 125 9.75 16.45 4.96
CA ALA A 125 11.08 15.96 4.60
C ALA A 125 11.33 14.55 5.20
N PHE A 126 10.96 14.36 6.48
CA PHE A 126 11.10 13.06 7.13
C PHE A 126 10.25 12.00 6.45
N ILE A 127 8.99 12.27 6.11
CA ILE A 127 8.13 11.35 5.34
C ILE A 127 8.80 10.98 4.02
N LEU A 128 9.32 11.96 3.27
CA LEU A 128 9.96 11.72 1.97
C LEU A 128 11.26 10.92 2.10
N LEU A 129 12.09 11.24 3.10
CA LEU A 129 13.40 10.63 3.30
C LEU A 129 13.29 9.25 3.98
N THR A 130 12.48 9.15 5.04
CA THR A 130 12.30 7.88 5.75
C THR A 130 11.39 6.93 5.02
N GLY A 131 10.59 7.47 4.14
CA GLY A 131 9.89 6.62 3.20
C GLY A 131 10.88 5.65 2.54
N GLY A 132 12.23 5.99 2.35
CA GLY A 132 13.29 5.06 1.96
C GLY A 132 13.63 3.99 2.98
N CYS A 133 13.11 4.14 4.18
CA CYS A 133 13.45 3.27 5.28
C CYS A 133 12.38 2.22 5.54
N THR A 134 11.12 2.43 5.12
CA THR A 134 10.11 1.37 5.17
C THR A 134 10.16 0.58 3.87
N PRO A 135 10.49 -0.69 3.89
CA PRO A 135 10.62 -1.49 2.68
C PRO A 135 9.34 -1.53 1.84
N PHE A 136 8.18 -1.36 2.48
CA PHE A 136 6.88 -1.45 1.83
C PHE A 136 6.34 -0.14 1.23
N ARG A 137 7.01 0.99 1.36
CA ARG A 137 6.52 2.27 0.86
C ARG A 137 6.36 2.33 -0.66
N TYR A 138 7.16 1.57 -1.38
CA TYR A 138 7.09 1.44 -2.83
C TYR A 138 6.30 0.20 -3.27
N TYR A 139 5.88 -0.60 -2.34
CA TYR A 139 5.05 -1.76 -2.65
C TYR A 139 3.80 -1.29 -3.39
N PHE A 140 3.55 -1.90 -4.53
CA PHE A 140 2.39 -1.59 -5.35
C PHE A 140 1.14 -2.21 -4.73
N VAL A 141 0.78 -1.71 -3.54
CA VAL A 141 -0.38 -2.14 -2.75
C VAL A 141 -1.20 -0.94 -2.27
N GLN A 142 -2.43 -1.18 -1.90
CA GLN A 142 -3.42 -0.14 -1.61
C GLN A 142 -3.18 0.63 -0.31
N GLU A 143 -2.37 0.10 0.59
CA GLU A 143 -2.16 0.65 1.93
C GLU A 143 -1.61 2.08 1.91
N MET A 144 -0.69 2.39 1.01
CA MET A 144 -0.15 3.75 0.89
C MET A 144 -1.23 4.75 0.47
N LEU A 145 -2.11 4.36 -0.46
CA LEU A 145 -3.22 5.19 -0.91
C LEU A 145 -4.22 5.41 0.22
N LEU A 146 -4.54 4.35 0.96
CA LEU A 146 -5.41 4.42 2.13
C LEU A 146 -4.86 5.41 3.16
N VAL A 147 -3.57 5.26 3.55
CA VAL A 147 -2.92 6.16 4.51
C VAL A 147 -2.95 7.59 4.00
N CYS A 148 -2.59 7.81 2.74
CA CYS A 148 -2.61 9.13 2.13
C CYS A 148 -4.00 9.77 2.21
N GLY A 149 -5.04 9.07 1.75
CA GLY A 149 -6.42 9.56 1.79
C GLY A 149 -6.89 9.85 3.22
N PHE A 150 -6.57 8.98 4.16
CA PHE A 150 -6.95 9.13 5.55
C PHE A 150 -6.25 10.34 6.21
N VAL A 151 -4.93 10.50 6.02
CA VAL A 151 -4.16 11.65 6.54
C VAL A 151 -4.70 12.96 5.96
N TRP A 152 -5.00 13.02 4.66
CA TRP A 152 -5.66 14.16 4.06
C TRP A 152 -7.02 14.42 4.67
N GLY A 153 -7.82 13.39 4.90
CA GLY A 153 -9.14 13.50 5.54
C GLY A 153 -9.05 14.20 6.89
N VAL A 154 -8.14 13.74 7.77
CA VAL A 154 -7.91 14.35 9.09
C VAL A 154 -7.37 15.78 8.97
N ALA A 155 -6.36 16.02 8.14
CA ALA A 155 -5.76 17.34 7.97
C ALA A 155 -6.75 18.40 7.44
N LEU A 156 -7.58 18.01 6.47
CA LEU A 156 -8.62 18.89 5.92
C LEU A 156 -9.77 19.13 6.90
N TRP A 157 -10.15 18.12 7.69
CA TRP A 157 -11.11 18.27 8.77
C TRP A 157 -10.63 19.34 9.78
N MET A 158 -9.43 19.16 10.29
CA MET A 158 -8.84 20.10 11.25
C MET A 158 -8.74 21.51 10.69
N ARG A 159 -8.41 21.65 9.40
CA ARG A 159 -8.39 22.94 8.72
C ARG A 159 -9.80 23.54 8.57
N ALA A 160 -10.81 22.70 8.46
CA ALA A 160 -12.21 23.13 8.35
C ALA A 160 -12.78 23.62 9.69
N GLU A 161 -12.28 23.14 10.83
CA GLU A 161 -12.80 23.46 12.16
C GLU A 161 -12.82 24.95 12.47
N GLY A 162 -11.86 25.73 11.95
CA GLY A 162 -11.83 27.19 12.05
C GLY A 162 -12.66 27.92 10.97
N SER A 163 -13.42 27.19 10.13
CA SER A 163 -14.13 27.72 8.98
C SER A 163 -15.66 27.65 9.16
N ALA A 164 -16.38 28.43 8.35
CA ALA A 164 -17.85 28.36 8.34
C ALA A 164 -18.34 26.94 7.99
N PRO A 165 -19.51 26.51 8.48
CA PRO A 165 -20.11 25.21 8.14
C PRO A 165 -20.32 25.00 6.62
N THR A 166 -20.36 26.08 5.87
CA THR A 166 -20.48 26.08 4.39
C THR A 166 -19.15 25.98 3.67
N SER A 167 -18.03 25.87 4.39
CA SER A 167 -16.69 25.77 3.79
C SER A 167 -16.51 24.51 2.93
N ARG A 168 -15.80 24.66 1.81
CA ARG A 168 -15.42 23.53 0.93
C ARG A 168 -14.49 22.51 1.63
N TRP A 169 -13.82 22.90 2.70
CA TRP A 169 -12.91 22.01 3.41
C TRP A 169 -13.61 20.80 4.01
N TRP A 170 -14.89 20.94 4.45
CA TRP A 170 -15.72 19.84 4.91
C TRP A 170 -15.97 18.81 3.79
N LEU A 171 -16.31 19.31 2.60
CA LEU A 171 -16.51 18.46 1.42
C LEU A 171 -15.23 17.72 1.04
N LEU A 172 -14.09 18.42 1.00
CA LEU A 172 -12.80 17.86 0.63
C LEU A 172 -12.31 16.83 1.67
N SER A 173 -12.56 17.09 2.97
CA SER A 173 -12.27 16.12 4.02
C SER A 173 -13.06 14.83 3.82
N GLY A 174 -14.39 14.95 3.60
CA GLY A 174 -15.22 13.80 3.28
C GLY A 174 -14.73 13.06 2.04
N ALA A 175 -14.38 13.78 0.98
CA ALA A 175 -13.87 13.16 -0.25
C ALA A 175 -12.57 12.39 -0.03
N ALA A 176 -11.65 12.89 0.81
CA ALA A 176 -10.42 12.19 1.14
C ALA A 176 -10.67 10.90 1.93
N PHE A 177 -11.61 10.92 2.88
CA PHE A 177 -12.05 9.70 3.58
C PHE A 177 -12.78 8.72 2.64
N GLY A 178 -13.61 9.23 1.71
CA GLY A 178 -14.28 8.40 0.70
C GLY A 178 -13.29 7.71 -0.24
N PHE A 179 -12.25 8.42 -0.65
CA PHE A 179 -11.13 7.84 -1.40
C PHE A 179 -10.45 6.71 -0.60
N ALA A 180 -10.13 6.93 0.69
CA ALA A 180 -9.55 5.90 1.54
C ALA A 180 -10.45 4.66 1.68
N LEU A 181 -11.77 4.85 1.81
CA LEU A 181 -12.76 3.77 1.86
C LEU A 181 -12.80 2.94 0.56
N ALA A 182 -12.60 3.59 -0.59
CA ALA A 182 -12.56 2.91 -1.88
C ALA A 182 -11.23 2.16 -2.10
N CYS A 183 -10.15 2.53 -1.40
CA CYS A 183 -8.91 1.78 -1.45
C CYS A 183 -9.05 0.42 -0.74
N LYS A 184 -9.51 0.43 0.50
CA LYS A 184 -9.61 -0.78 1.32
C LYS A 184 -10.67 -0.62 2.41
N VAL A 185 -11.45 -1.65 2.63
CA VAL A 185 -12.57 -1.60 3.61
C VAL A 185 -12.10 -1.37 5.05
N THR A 186 -10.84 -1.69 5.40
CA THR A 186 -10.26 -1.36 6.72
C THR A 186 -10.30 0.13 7.04
N ALA A 187 -10.38 1.01 6.02
CA ALA A 187 -10.59 2.44 6.21
C ALA A 187 -11.91 2.76 6.91
N ALA A 188 -12.91 1.85 6.87
CA ALA A 188 -14.16 2.02 7.61
C ALA A 188 -13.91 1.99 9.13
N ALA A 189 -13.05 1.08 9.61
CA ALA A 189 -12.63 1.06 11.02
C ALA A 189 -11.90 2.35 11.40
N TYR A 190 -11.02 2.85 10.54
CA TYR A 190 -10.29 4.10 10.79
C TYR A 190 -11.21 5.32 10.82
N LEU A 191 -12.20 5.36 9.93
CA LEU A 191 -13.24 6.40 9.97
C LEU A 191 -14.04 6.30 11.29
N GLY A 192 -14.37 5.08 11.73
CA GLY A 192 -14.98 4.84 13.03
C GLY A 192 -14.13 5.37 14.19
N PHE A 193 -12.82 5.14 14.16
CA PHE A 193 -11.89 5.68 15.19
C PHE A 193 -11.77 7.20 15.12
N PHE A 194 -11.80 7.78 13.93
CA PHE A 194 -11.85 9.23 13.77
C PHE A 194 -13.13 9.81 14.40
N LEU A 195 -14.29 9.23 14.12
CA LEU A 195 -15.57 9.65 14.72
C LEU A 195 -15.57 9.45 16.23
N LEU A 196 -15.07 8.32 16.71
CA LEU A 196 -14.90 8.04 18.14
C LEU A 196 -14.00 9.09 18.81
N ALA A 197 -12.88 9.43 18.19
CA ALA A 197 -11.99 10.47 18.71
C ALA A 197 -12.69 11.83 18.82
N LEU A 198 -13.51 12.21 17.84
CA LEU A 198 -14.32 13.44 17.90
C LEU A 198 -15.32 13.42 19.08
N VAL A 199 -15.94 12.27 19.32
CA VAL A 199 -16.87 12.10 20.46
C VAL A 199 -16.12 12.18 21.79
N LEU A 200 -15.03 11.43 21.95
CA LEU A 200 -14.22 11.40 23.17
C LEU A 200 -13.63 12.78 23.50
N LEU A 201 -13.20 13.51 22.48
CA LEU A 201 -12.69 14.89 22.64
C LEU A 201 -13.81 15.94 22.69
N ARG A 202 -15.08 15.53 22.63
CA ARG A 202 -16.25 16.42 22.60
C ARG A 202 -16.21 17.47 21.46
N GLN A 203 -15.62 17.08 20.35
CA GLN A 203 -15.56 17.90 19.13
C GLN A 203 -16.70 17.56 18.17
N PHE A 204 -17.47 16.51 18.46
CA PHE A 204 -18.64 16.12 17.67
C PHE A 204 -19.79 17.12 17.92
N VAL A 205 -20.07 17.95 16.92
CA VAL A 205 -21.19 18.90 16.93
C VAL A 205 -22.10 18.56 15.75
N PRO A 206 -23.34 18.13 15.97
CA PRO A 206 -24.29 17.81 14.91
C PRO A 206 -24.78 19.11 14.24
N ASP A 207 -24.25 19.47 13.08
CA ASP A 207 -24.61 20.62 12.30
C ASP A 207 -24.50 20.36 10.79
N ARG A 208 -24.74 21.40 9.96
CA ARG A 208 -24.75 21.30 8.49
C ARG A 208 -23.39 20.93 7.88
N ARG A 209 -22.27 20.99 8.60
CA ARG A 209 -20.96 20.55 8.12
C ARG A 209 -20.96 19.05 7.75
N TRP A 210 -21.75 18.25 8.50
CA TRP A 210 -21.87 16.79 8.26
C TRP A 210 -22.52 16.45 6.94
N LEU A 211 -23.43 17.29 6.44
CA LEU A 211 -24.03 17.09 5.12
C LEU A 211 -22.98 17.22 4.01
N ARG A 212 -22.09 18.23 4.12
CA ARG A 212 -21.01 18.41 3.13
C ARG A 212 -19.94 17.33 3.25
N PHE A 213 -19.55 16.98 4.46
CA PHE A 213 -18.64 15.89 4.73
C PHE A 213 -19.21 14.56 4.18
N GLY A 214 -20.45 14.22 4.54
CA GLY A 214 -21.12 13.00 4.08
C GLY A 214 -21.29 12.95 2.57
N PHE A 215 -21.65 14.06 1.93
CA PHE A 215 -21.75 14.12 0.48
C PHE A 215 -20.37 13.89 -0.18
N GLY A 216 -19.30 14.55 0.30
CA GLY A 216 -17.94 14.34 -0.19
C GLY A 216 -17.49 12.88 -0.04
N LEU A 217 -17.76 12.30 1.14
CA LEU A 217 -17.43 10.92 1.46
C LEU A 217 -18.13 9.93 0.52
N VAL A 218 -19.44 10.02 0.40
CA VAL A 218 -20.23 9.10 -0.43
C VAL A 218 -19.91 9.28 -1.91
N ALA A 219 -19.83 10.50 -2.40
CA ALA A 219 -19.55 10.79 -3.81
C ALA A 219 -18.16 10.28 -4.22
N SER A 220 -17.14 10.52 -3.39
CA SER A 220 -15.79 10.06 -3.66
C SER A 220 -15.69 8.53 -3.56
N TRP A 221 -16.24 7.92 -2.49
CA TRP A 221 -16.27 6.47 -2.37
C TRP A 221 -16.97 5.83 -3.56
N ALA A 222 -18.16 6.30 -3.93
CA ALA A 222 -18.93 5.74 -5.05
C ALA A 222 -18.16 5.90 -6.37
N CYS A 223 -17.57 7.06 -6.62
CA CYS A 223 -16.79 7.33 -7.83
C CYS A 223 -15.62 6.36 -7.97
N PHE A 224 -14.78 6.24 -6.94
CA PHE A 224 -13.59 5.37 -7.01
C PHE A 224 -13.95 3.88 -6.96
N GLN A 225 -14.92 3.47 -6.14
CA GLN A 225 -15.33 2.08 -6.01
C GLN A 225 -16.01 1.54 -7.28
N SER A 226 -16.65 2.41 -8.06
CA SER A 226 -17.29 2.09 -9.34
C SER A 226 -16.43 2.44 -10.57
N VAL A 227 -15.14 2.68 -10.38
CA VAL A 227 -14.21 3.05 -11.47
C VAL A 227 -14.76 4.23 -12.31
N GLY A 228 -15.03 5.35 -11.64
CA GLY A 228 -15.58 6.54 -12.29
C GLY A 228 -17.05 6.40 -12.77
N PHE A 229 -17.85 5.61 -12.07
CA PHE A 229 -19.25 5.27 -12.39
C PHE A 229 -19.43 4.39 -13.65
N THR A 230 -18.34 3.80 -14.17
CA THR A 230 -18.40 2.87 -15.31
C THR A 230 -18.85 1.46 -14.90
N ASP A 231 -18.61 1.07 -13.63
CA ASP A 231 -18.99 -0.22 -13.06
C ASP A 231 -19.80 -0.05 -11.76
N LEU A 232 -21.07 0.28 -11.88
CA LEU A 232 -21.96 0.43 -10.71
C LEU A 232 -22.11 -0.83 -9.86
N PRO A 233 -22.13 -2.08 -10.42
CA PRO A 233 -22.07 -3.29 -9.62
C PRO A 233 -20.83 -3.37 -8.71
N GLY A 234 -19.73 -2.69 -9.04
CA GLY A 234 -18.54 -2.57 -8.20
C GLY A 234 -18.82 -2.03 -6.79
N LEU A 235 -19.90 -1.24 -6.60
CA LEU A 235 -20.33 -0.78 -5.28
C LEU A 235 -20.73 -1.94 -4.35
N LYS A 236 -21.27 -3.03 -4.90
CA LYS A 236 -21.63 -4.23 -4.12
C LYS A 236 -20.40 -5.00 -3.66
N THR A 237 -19.32 -4.96 -4.42
CA THR A 237 -18.09 -5.69 -4.07
C THR A 237 -17.49 -5.18 -2.76
N TRP A 238 -17.72 -3.91 -2.41
CA TRP A 238 -17.26 -3.35 -1.14
C TRP A 238 -17.84 -4.09 0.07
N TRP A 239 -19.12 -4.47 0.02
CA TRP A 239 -19.75 -5.24 1.09
C TRP A 239 -19.20 -6.67 1.18
N VAL A 240 -18.85 -7.27 0.04
CA VAL A 240 -18.18 -8.58 -0.01
C VAL A 240 -16.79 -8.49 0.61
N GLN A 241 -16.05 -7.44 0.30
CA GLN A 241 -14.73 -7.16 0.89
C GLN A 241 -14.84 -6.96 2.40
N LEU A 242 -15.85 -6.21 2.85
CA LEU A 242 -16.09 -6.00 4.28
C LEU A 242 -16.35 -7.33 5.01
N ALA A 243 -17.24 -8.16 4.48
CA ALA A 243 -17.56 -9.46 5.06
C ALA A 243 -16.32 -10.37 5.15
N ARG A 244 -15.50 -10.45 4.08
CA ARG A 244 -14.25 -11.22 4.07
C ARG A 244 -13.23 -10.67 5.05
N SER A 245 -13.04 -9.35 5.09
CA SER A 245 -12.09 -8.70 6.00
C SER A 245 -12.47 -8.92 7.47
N LEU A 246 -13.76 -8.95 7.79
CA LEU A 246 -14.24 -9.31 9.12
C LEU A 246 -13.94 -10.78 9.45
N GLY A 247 -14.10 -11.69 8.48
CA GLY A 247 -13.73 -13.10 8.65
C GLY A 247 -12.24 -13.26 8.99
N VAL A 248 -11.37 -12.62 8.23
CA VAL A 248 -9.91 -12.61 8.49
C VAL A 248 -9.59 -11.99 9.84
N ALA A 249 -10.22 -10.88 10.21
CA ALA A 249 -10.03 -10.23 11.50
C ALA A 249 -10.47 -11.10 12.68
N CYS A 250 -11.42 -12.01 12.45
CA CYS A 250 -11.85 -13.00 13.44
C CYS A 250 -11.00 -14.29 13.50
N GLY A 251 -9.83 -14.30 12.85
CA GLY A 251 -8.87 -15.42 12.95
C GLY A 251 -9.06 -16.54 11.92
N GLN A 252 -9.74 -16.26 10.81
CA GLN A 252 -9.88 -17.23 9.70
C GLN A 252 -8.64 -17.27 8.77
N SER A 253 -7.53 -16.65 9.15
CA SER A 253 -6.28 -16.62 8.39
C SER A 253 -5.14 -17.19 9.20
N GLU A 254 -4.33 -18.04 8.56
CA GLU A 254 -3.11 -18.62 9.14
C GLU A 254 -1.86 -17.73 8.97
N ASP A 255 -2.00 -16.59 8.31
CA ASP A 255 -0.87 -15.68 8.06
C ASP A 255 -0.32 -15.12 9.36
N THR A 256 0.89 -15.53 9.69
CA THR A 256 1.60 -15.12 10.91
C THR A 256 2.49 -13.91 10.70
N LEU A 257 2.81 -13.23 11.80
CA LEU A 257 3.69 -12.07 11.81
C LEU A 257 5.14 -12.50 11.55
N TYR A 258 5.77 -11.89 10.57
CA TYR A 258 7.23 -11.99 10.39
C TYR A 258 7.93 -11.02 11.34
N ALA A 259 8.15 -11.47 12.56
CA ALA A 259 8.44 -10.58 13.67
C ALA A 259 9.83 -9.93 13.64
N GLU A 260 10.87 -10.67 13.22
CA GLU A 260 12.25 -10.26 13.47
C GLU A 260 12.72 -9.09 12.60
N SER A 261 12.45 -9.12 11.31
CA SER A 261 12.86 -8.07 10.36
C SER A 261 12.04 -6.79 10.45
N LEU A 262 10.85 -6.85 11.08
CA LEU A 262 9.93 -5.74 11.24
C LEU A 262 10.06 -5.02 12.58
N ALA A 263 10.80 -5.61 13.53
CA ALA A 263 10.92 -5.09 14.89
C ALA A 263 11.31 -3.60 14.96
N PRO A 264 12.31 -3.06 14.23
CA PRO A 264 12.67 -1.66 14.33
C PRO A 264 11.53 -0.71 13.93
N TRP A 265 10.74 -1.07 12.93
CA TRP A 265 9.60 -0.27 12.45
C TRP A 265 8.42 -0.33 13.39
N ALA A 266 8.16 -1.50 13.97
CA ALA A 266 7.18 -1.67 15.01
C ALA A 266 7.54 -0.84 16.24
N TRP A 267 8.83 -0.81 16.64
CA TRP A 267 9.32 0.04 17.73
C TRP A 267 9.16 1.53 17.42
N ALA A 268 9.44 1.98 16.17
CA ALA A 268 9.22 3.35 15.77
C ALA A 268 7.74 3.74 15.83
N GLY A 269 6.84 2.86 15.39
CA GLY A 269 5.39 3.03 15.52
C GLY A 269 4.94 3.06 16.98
N ALA A 270 5.46 2.15 17.81
CA ALA A 270 5.18 2.10 19.25
C ALA A 270 5.64 3.39 19.95
N TRP A 271 6.81 3.92 19.58
CA TRP A 271 7.32 5.18 20.12
C TRP A 271 6.38 6.36 19.84
N LEU A 272 5.91 6.47 18.59
CA LEU A 272 4.93 7.49 18.21
C LEU A 272 3.59 7.28 18.94
N ALA A 273 3.16 6.04 19.13
CA ALA A 273 1.94 5.71 19.86
C ALA A 273 2.05 6.03 21.36
N ILE A 274 3.21 5.80 22.00
CA ILE A 274 3.46 6.19 23.40
C ILE A 274 3.35 7.71 23.55
N PHE A 275 3.93 8.50 22.63
CA PHE A 275 3.76 9.93 22.62
C PHE A 275 2.28 10.33 22.45
N ALA A 276 1.59 9.71 21.47
CA ALA A 276 0.18 9.95 21.22
C ALA A 276 -0.67 9.58 22.44
N LEU A 277 -0.37 8.49 23.14
CA LEU A 277 -1.03 8.08 24.39
C LEU A 277 -0.84 9.11 25.49
N GLY A 278 0.39 9.53 25.73
CA GLY A 278 0.68 10.55 26.74
C GLY A 278 -0.06 11.87 26.44
N ARG A 279 -0.08 12.28 25.17
CA ARG A 279 -0.79 13.47 24.72
C ARG A 279 -2.31 13.33 24.84
N SER A 280 -2.88 12.21 24.40
CA SER A 280 -4.31 11.94 24.45
C SER A 280 -4.80 11.78 25.89
N GLY A 281 -4.05 11.07 26.74
CA GLY A 281 -4.37 10.93 28.15
C GLY A 281 -4.38 12.27 28.88
N PHE A 282 -3.41 13.13 28.58
CA PHE A 282 -3.36 14.48 29.13
C PHE A 282 -4.54 15.35 28.68
N SER A 283 -4.98 15.24 27.42
CA SER A 283 -6.13 15.95 26.89
C SER A 283 -7.45 15.45 27.48
N LEU A 284 -7.62 14.15 27.61
CA LEU A 284 -8.80 13.55 28.23
C LEU A 284 -8.91 13.93 29.72
N ALA A 285 -7.78 14.00 30.44
CA ALA A 285 -7.74 14.44 31.84
C ALA A 285 -8.03 15.94 32.01
N ARG A 286 -7.58 16.77 31.09
CA ARG A 286 -7.77 18.23 31.12
C ARG A 286 -9.12 18.74 30.62
N TRP A 287 -10.06 17.91 30.34
CA TRP A 287 -11.49 18.18 30.08
C TRP A 287 -11.90 19.55 29.47
N ARG A 288 -11.12 20.62 29.60
CA ARG A 288 -11.47 21.98 29.21
C ARG A 288 -10.62 22.65 28.12
N SER A 289 -9.42 22.18 27.83
CA SER A 289 -8.56 22.80 26.82
C SER A 289 -8.48 21.95 25.56
N ARG A 290 -9.22 22.34 24.53
CA ARG A 290 -9.06 21.74 23.19
C ARG A 290 -7.72 22.18 22.62
N HIS A 291 -6.85 21.21 22.36
CA HIS A 291 -5.60 21.45 21.66
C HIS A 291 -5.65 20.80 20.28
N GLU A 292 -5.16 21.49 19.26
CA GLU A 292 -5.20 21.03 17.86
C GLU A 292 -4.47 19.67 17.65
N ALA A 293 -3.48 19.35 18.50
CA ALA A 293 -2.79 18.07 18.46
C ALA A 293 -3.62 16.87 18.97
N ASP A 294 -4.71 17.09 19.69
CA ASP A 294 -5.39 16.04 20.43
C ASP A 294 -6.09 15.04 19.49
N LEU A 295 -6.78 15.56 18.47
CA LEU A 295 -7.49 14.74 17.49
C LEU A 295 -6.54 13.83 16.69
N PRO A 296 -5.50 14.33 16.02
CA PRO A 296 -4.62 13.48 15.22
C PRO A 296 -3.84 12.46 16.09
N CYS A 297 -3.45 12.82 17.32
CA CYS A 297 -2.79 11.90 18.24
C CYS A 297 -3.72 10.79 18.70
N LEU A 298 -4.97 11.10 19.08
CA LEU A 298 -5.92 10.09 19.51
C LEU A 298 -6.30 9.15 18.37
N VAL A 299 -6.53 9.67 17.17
CA VAL A 299 -6.81 8.87 15.97
C VAL A 299 -5.64 7.92 15.67
N ALA A 300 -4.41 8.43 15.65
CA ALA A 300 -3.22 7.61 15.41
C ALA A 300 -3.06 6.50 16.46
N LEU A 301 -3.33 6.82 17.73
CA LEU A 301 -3.30 5.84 18.82
C LEU A 301 -4.35 4.73 18.63
N LEU A 302 -5.60 5.10 18.31
CA LEU A 302 -6.68 4.13 18.11
C LEU A 302 -6.39 3.19 16.93
N VAL A 303 -5.87 3.73 15.81
CA VAL A 303 -5.45 2.90 14.66
C VAL A 303 -4.31 1.98 15.04
N PHE A 304 -3.32 2.45 15.80
CA PHE A 304 -2.21 1.64 16.27
C PHE A 304 -2.69 0.47 17.14
N LEU A 305 -3.52 0.77 18.15
CA LEU A 305 -4.08 -0.25 19.07
C LEU A 305 -4.94 -1.28 18.33
N PHE A 306 -5.70 -0.85 17.32
CA PHE A 306 -6.46 -1.75 16.46
C PHE A 306 -5.54 -2.75 15.76
N HIS A 307 -4.45 -2.28 15.15
CA HIS A 307 -3.50 -3.18 14.48
C HIS A 307 -2.75 -4.10 15.44
N LEU A 308 -2.54 -3.67 16.70
CA LEU A 308 -2.00 -4.57 17.72
C LEU A 308 -2.97 -5.70 18.06
N ALA A 309 -4.27 -5.39 18.11
CA ALA A 309 -5.30 -6.35 18.47
C ALA A 309 -5.66 -7.34 17.35
N LEU A 310 -5.40 -6.98 16.08
CA LEU A 310 -5.71 -7.88 14.96
C LEU A 310 -4.81 -9.12 14.99
N PRO A 311 -5.35 -10.33 14.83
CA PRO A 311 -4.56 -11.57 14.69
C PRO A 311 -3.79 -11.60 13.37
N TYR A 312 -4.39 -11.07 12.30
CA TYR A 312 -3.79 -10.99 10.98
C TYR A 312 -2.73 -9.88 10.90
N LYS A 313 -1.52 -10.24 10.49
CA LYS A 313 -0.36 -9.34 10.45
C LYS A 313 0.50 -9.58 9.23
N THR A 314 0.18 -8.88 8.15
CA THR A 314 1.07 -8.86 6.99
C THR A 314 2.12 -7.75 7.12
N PRO A 315 3.33 -7.95 6.55
CA PRO A 315 4.42 -7.00 6.68
C PRO A 315 4.09 -5.57 6.22
N TRP A 316 3.31 -5.40 5.17
CA TRP A 316 2.93 -4.08 4.64
C TRP A 316 1.93 -3.33 5.52
N LEU A 317 1.29 -3.98 6.52
CA LEU A 317 0.52 -3.28 7.56
C LEU A 317 1.39 -2.30 8.38
N LEU A 318 2.72 -2.45 8.34
CA LEU A 318 3.63 -1.44 8.89
C LEU A 318 3.43 -0.05 8.30
N LEU A 319 3.00 0.07 7.04
CA LEU A 319 2.64 1.36 6.47
C LEU A 319 1.55 2.06 7.29
N LEU A 320 0.58 1.30 7.80
CA LEU A 320 -0.51 1.80 8.61
C LEU A 320 -0.08 2.12 10.04
N VAL A 321 0.75 1.24 10.62
CA VAL A 321 1.23 1.36 12.00
C VAL A 321 2.30 2.44 12.15
N PHE A 322 3.09 2.69 11.12
CA PHE A 322 4.19 3.64 11.15
C PHE A 322 3.89 4.95 10.38
N SER A 323 3.53 4.84 9.08
CA SER A 323 3.42 6.04 8.23
C SER A 323 2.25 6.94 8.62
N LEU A 324 1.14 6.38 9.09
CA LEU A 324 -0.01 7.17 9.54
C LEU A 324 0.31 7.93 10.85
N PRO A 325 0.81 7.32 11.93
CA PRO A 325 1.26 8.04 13.11
C PRO A 325 2.38 9.05 12.79
N LEU A 326 3.31 8.69 11.91
CA LEU A 326 4.36 9.60 11.48
C LEU A 326 3.79 10.90 10.92
N ALA A 327 2.85 10.81 9.99
CA ALA A 327 2.25 11.99 9.36
C ALA A 327 1.40 12.82 10.32
N LEU A 328 0.66 12.18 11.24
CA LEU A 328 -0.29 12.84 12.12
C LEU A 328 0.31 13.30 13.46
N VAL A 329 1.33 12.61 13.99
CA VAL A 329 1.88 12.85 15.33
C VAL A 329 3.18 13.62 15.30
N LEU A 330 4.09 13.30 14.37
CA LEU A 330 5.43 13.90 14.33
C LEU A 330 5.42 15.44 14.26
N PRO A 331 4.53 16.11 13.49
CA PRO A 331 4.52 17.57 13.47
C PRO A 331 4.33 18.20 14.85
N TYR A 332 3.48 17.60 15.67
CA TYR A 332 3.18 18.07 17.03
C TYR A 332 4.26 17.68 18.04
N LEU A 333 4.93 16.54 17.82
CA LEU A 333 6.09 16.12 18.59
C LEU A 333 7.22 17.14 18.50
N LEU A 334 7.45 17.71 17.32
CA LEU A 334 8.53 18.65 17.04
C LEU A 334 8.34 20.07 17.62
N VAL A 335 7.16 20.38 18.17
CA VAL A 335 6.86 21.73 18.70
C VAL A 335 7.64 22.03 19.99
N GLY A 336 7.89 21.03 20.85
CA GLY A 336 8.56 21.19 22.16
C GLY A 336 10.01 20.70 22.19
N GLY A 337 10.79 21.16 23.15
CA GLY A 337 12.19 20.74 23.34
C GLY A 337 12.32 19.22 23.58
N ALA A 338 11.53 18.67 24.50
CA ALA A 338 11.45 17.23 24.75
C ALA A 338 11.02 16.45 23.49
N GLY A 339 10.11 17.01 22.71
CA GLY A 339 9.66 16.41 21.46
C GLY A 339 10.75 16.34 20.39
N ARG A 340 11.69 17.30 20.36
CA ARG A 340 12.85 17.25 19.44
C ARG A 340 13.79 16.10 19.81
N ILE A 341 14.01 15.86 21.10
CA ILE A 341 14.80 14.72 21.58
C ILE A 341 14.11 13.41 21.19
N ALA A 342 12.78 13.32 21.39
CA ALA A 342 12.00 12.16 21.00
C ALA A 342 12.03 11.92 19.47
N ALA A 343 12.01 12.99 18.66
CA ALA A 343 12.14 12.88 17.21
C ALA A 343 13.55 12.44 16.78
N LEU A 344 14.61 12.88 17.47
CA LEU A 344 15.97 12.38 17.24
C LEU A 344 16.08 10.89 17.60
N THR A 345 15.50 10.46 18.71
CA THR A 345 15.44 9.04 19.10
C THR A 345 14.70 8.22 18.05
N LEU A 346 13.55 8.71 17.54
CA LEU A 346 12.84 8.08 16.43
C LEU A 346 13.72 7.97 15.20
N GLY A 347 14.44 9.03 14.85
CA GLY A 347 15.40 9.04 13.74
C GLY A 347 16.49 7.97 13.88
N LEU A 348 17.03 7.79 15.10
CA LEU A 348 18.02 6.75 15.39
C LEU A 348 17.43 5.34 15.30
N ILE A 349 16.21 5.10 15.78
CA ILE A 349 15.51 3.83 15.65
C ILE A 349 15.31 3.49 14.16
N VAL A 350 14.88 4.45 13.37
CA VAL A 350 14.69 4.31 11.93
C VAL A 350 16.01 4.05 11.21
N ALA A 351 17.09 4.75 11.58
CA ALA A 351 18.42 4.54 11.01
C ALA A 351 18.98 3.15 11.37
N GLY A 352 18.74 2.68 12.61
CA GLY A 352 19.12 1.33 13.04
C GLY A 352 18.39 0.24 12.27
N GLY A 353 17.10 0.46 11.96
CA GLY A 353 16.33 -0.45 11.10
C GLY A 353 16.86 -0.58 9.67
N ARG A 354 17.50 0.47 9.14
CA ARG A 354 18.19 0.43 7.84
C ARG A 354 19.39 -0.54 7.82
N ALA A 355 20.13 -0.59 8.92
CA ALA A 355 21.32 -1.42 9.01
C ALA A 355 21.05 -2.93 8.92
N GLN A 356 19.79 -3.34 9.17
CA GLN A 356 19.37 -4.75 9.09
C GLN A 356 19.06 -5.22 7.66
N GLY A 357 19.23 -4.37 6.66
CA GLY A 357 19.00 -4.69 5.25
C GLY A 357 17.51 -4.67 4.85
N PRO A 358 17.23 -4.72 3.54
CA PRO A 358 15.87 -4.88 3.07
C PRO A 358 15.34 -6.23 3.56
N LEU A 359 14.06 -6.29 3.84
CA LEU A 359 13.32 -7.55 4.00
C LEU A 359 13.46 -8.36 2.70
N SER A 360 14.64 -8.93 2.52
CA SER A 360 15.06 -9.61 1.30
C SER A 360 14.25 -10.87 1.04
N SER A 361 13.51 -11.31 2.05
CA SER A 361 12.85 -12.59 2.04
C SER A 361 11.55 -12.65 1.19
N HIS A 362 10.89 -11.53 0.89
CA HIS A 362 9.54 -11.61 0.29
C HIS A 362 9.46 -11.36 -1.21
N SER A 363 10.53 -10.96 -1.91
CA SER A 363 10.43 -10.56 -3.30
C SER A 363 11.61 -10.89 -4.21
N ARG A 364 12.57 -11.70 -3.77
CA ARG A 364 13.77 -11.99 -4.55
C ARG A 364 13.96 -13.47 -4.75
N THR A 365 13.45 -13.98 -5.86
CA THR A 365 13.96 -15.24 -6.37
C THR A 365 14.76 -14.93 -7.64
N SER A 366 16.09 -15.04 -7.57
CA SER A 366 16.96 -14.91 -8.76
C SER A 366 16.57 -15.90 -9.84
N GLU A 367 15.93 -17.00 -9.46
CA GLU A 367 15.43 -18.06 -10.31
C GLU A 367 14.30 -17.56 -11.23
N LEU A 368 13.39 -16.71 -10.73
CA LEU A 368 12.29 -16.18 -11.52
C LEU A 368 12.79 -15.36 -12.71
N GLY A 369 13.91 -14.62 -12.54
CA GLY A 369 14.54 -13.87 -13.62
C GLY A 369 15.14 -14.79 -14.68
N SER A 370 15.94 -15.77 -14.27
CA SER A 370 16.54 -16.74 -15.21
C SER A 370 15.48 -17.60 -15.87
N PHE A 371 14.41 -17.95 -15.17
CA PHE A 371 13.24 -18.65 -15.70
C PHE A 371 12.56 -17.80 -16.80
N ASN A 372 12.20 -16.55 -16.49
CA ASN A 372 11.53 -15.68 -17.46
C ASN A 372 12.39 -15.43 -18.70
N GLN A 373 13.70 -15.25 -18.53
CA GLN A 373 14.63 -15.14 -19.66
C GLN A 373 14.64 -16.40 -20.52
N SER A 374 14.62 -17.59 -19.92
CA SER A 374 14.57 -18.86 -20.65
C SER A 374 13.26 -19.00 -21.41
N VAL A 375 12.12 -18.64 -20.79
CA VAL A 375 10.81 -18.63 -21.46
C VAL A 375 10.82 -17.69 -22.67
N GLU A 376 11.43 -16.51 -22.58
CA GLU A 376 11.52 -15.56 -23.67
C GLU A 376 12.36 -16.12 -24.84
N VAL A 377 13.50 -16.75 -24.54
CA VAL A 377 14.35 -17.41 -25.56
C VAL A 377 13.57 -18.50 -26.28
N MET A 378 12.86 -19.35 -25.54
CA MET A 378 12.07 -20.44 -26.10
C MET A 378 10.89 -19.93 -26.94
N SER A 379 10.20 -18.93 -26.45
CA SER A 379 9.08 -18.31 -27.18
C SER A 379 9.53 -17.72 -28.50
N LYS A 380 10.70 -17.07 -28.56
CA LYS A 380 11.31 -16.56 -29.80
C LYS A 380 11.71 -17.70 -30.76
N ALA A 381 12.29 -18.78 -30.24
CA ALA A 381 12.79 -19.89 -31.05
C ALA A 381 11.64 -20.74 -31.64
N TYR A 382 10.57 -20.99 -30.92
CA TYR A 382 9.50 -21.89 -31.30
C TYR A 382 8.18 -21.20 -31.66
N GLY A 383 8.07 -19.88 -31.42
CA GLY A 383 6.92 -19.07 -31.76
C GLY A 383 5.62 -19.57 -31.11
N PRO A 384 4.48 -19.54 -31.83
CA PRO A 384 3.17 -19.92 -31.27
C PRO A 384 3.04 -21.39 -30.81
N LYS A 385 3.99 -22.25 -31.19
CA LYS A 385 4.02 -23.65 -30.75
C LYS A 385 4.51 -23.78 -29.31
N PHE A 386 5.19 -22.78 -28.79
CA PHE A 386 5.64 -22.75 -27.41
C PHE A 386 4.59 -22.09 -26.55
N TYR A 387 4.02 -22.83 -25.61
CA TYR A 387 3.15 -22.31 -24.59
C TYR A 387 3.47 -22.91 -23.21
N VAL A 388 3.06 -22.21 -22.18
CA VAL A 388 3.33 -22.55 -20.79
C VAL A 388 2.04 -23.03 -20.13
N ALA A 389 2.08 -24.15 -19.42
CA ALA A 389 1.02 -24.56 -18.54
C ALA A 389 1.44 -24.37 -17.10
N VAL A 390 0.65 -23.65 -16.32
CA VAL A 390 0.84 -23.44 -14.88
C VAL A 390 -0.30 -24.12 -14.14
N GLU A 391 -0.04 -25.26 -13.52
CA GLU A 391 -1.03 -26.07 -12.83
C GLU A 391 -1.16 -25.64 -11.36
N GLY A 392 -2.33 -25.90 -10.74
CA GLY A 392 -2.59 -25.48 -9.36
C GLY A 392 -3.05 -24.05 -9.21
N GLY A 393 -3.20 -23.59 -7.97
CA GLY A 393 -3.87 -22.31 -7.61
C GLY A 393 -2.98 -21.18 -7.10
N HIS A 394 -1.75 -21.47 -6.66
CA HIS A 394 -0.87 -20.48 -5.99
C HIS A 394 0.25 -19.96 -6.91
N TYR A 395 -0.10 -19.51 -8.11
CA TYR A 395 0.84 -19.19 -9.18
C TYR A 395 1.26 -17.70 -9.26
N TRP A 396 0.82 -16.86 -8.36
CA TRP A 396 1.26 -15.47 -8.34
C TRP A 396 2.73 -15.38 -7.91
N PRO A 397 3.57 -14.54 -8.58
CA PRO A 397 3.27 -13.47 -9.54
C PRO A 397 3.41 -13.84 -11.04
N LEU A 398 3.40 -15.11 -11.41
CA LEU A 398 3.65 -15.56 -12.78
C LEU A 398 2.79 -14.86 -13.86
N PRO A 399 1.48 -14.51 -13.65
CA PRO A 399 0.71 -13.81 -14.67
C PRO A 399 1.33 -12.48 -15.13
N TYR A 400 2.05 -11.79 -14.26
CA TYR A 400 2.78 -10.59 -14.63
C TYR A 400 4.01 -10.91 -15.48
N TYR A 401 4.84 -11.86 -15.06
CA TYR A 401 6.11 -12.20 -15.72
C TYR A 401 5.90 -12.90 -17.05
N LEU A 402 4.89 -13.74 -17.16
CA LEU A 402 4.54 -14.47 -18.37
C LEU A 402 3.54 -13.74 -19.26
N ARG A 403 3.20 -12.48 -18.99
CA ARG A 403 2.14 -11.73 -19.67
C ARG A 403 2.27 -11.61 -21.18
N ARG A 404 3.48 -11.76 -21.73
CA ARG A 404 3.77 -11.67 -23.17
C ARG A 404 3.80 -13.04 -23.87
N HIS A 405 3.52 -14.10 -23.14
CA HIS A 405 3.58 -15.46 -23.63
C HIS A 405 2.21 -16.13 -23.58
N PRO A 406 1.95 -17.10 -24.47
CA PRO A 406 0.77 -17.94 -24.34
C PRO A 406 0.87 -18.81 -23.08
N VAL A 407 -0.02 -18.59 -22.12
CA VAL A 407 -0.04 -19.30 -20.83
C VAL A 407 -1.44 -19.77 -20.49
N GLY A 408 -1.57 -21.01 -20.06
CA GLY A 408 -2.78 -21.52 -19.42
C GLY A 408 -2.54 -21.70 -17.91
N TYR A 409 -3.50 -21.29 -17.10
CA TYR A 409 -3.47 -21.40 -15.65
C TYR A 409 -4.53 -22.35 -15.14
N GLY A 410 -4.19 -23.10 -14.09
CA GLY A 410 -5.07 -24.10 -13.51
C GLY A 410 -5.09 -25.42 -14.29
N ASP A 411 -6.02 -26.30 -13.93
CA ASP A 411 -6.15 -27.59 -14.57
C ASP A 411 -6.95 -27.48 -15.87
N PHE A 412 -6.28 -27.73 -16.99
CA PHE A 412 -6.91 -27.70 -18.31
C PHE A 412 -6.37 -28.85 -19.20
N PRO A 413 -7.19 -29.38 -20.13
CA PRO A 413 -6.84 -30.59 -20.89
C PRO A 413 -5.54 -30.53 -21.68
N GLN A 414 -5.16 -29.33 -22.17
CA GLN A 414 -3.94 -29.12 -22.96
C GLN A 414 -2.67 -29.01 -22.11
N ALA A 415 -2.79 -28.85 -20.77
CA ALA A 415 -1.63 -28.72 -19.87
C ALA A 415 -0.65 -29.90 -20.04
N ALA A 416 -1.15 -31.14 -20.16
CA ALA A 416 -0.33 -32.33 -20.32
C ALA A 416 0.49 -32.39 -21.62
N LYS A 417 0.21 -31.51 -22.60
CA LYS A 417 0.92 -31.42 -23.91
C LYS A 417 1.77 -30.16 -24.02
N ALA A 418 1.79 -29.31 -22.99
CA ALA A 418 2.53 -28.06 -23.03
C ALA A 418 4.05 -28.30 -23.14
N PRO A 419 4.77 -27.58 -24.00
CA PRO A 419 6.23 -27.66 -24.05
C PRO A 419 6.91 -27.34 -22.71
N LEU A 420 6.29 -26.47 -21.91
CA LEU A 420 6.71 -26.11 -20.56
C LEU A 420 5.55 -26.24 -19.59
N ARG A 421 5.75 -26.99 -18.50
CA ARG A 421 4.78 -27.18 -17.44
C ARG A 421 5.37 -26.75 -16.11
N LEU A 422 4.60 -26.04 -15.34
CA LEU A 422 4.87 -25.72 -13.95
C LEU A 422 3.84 -26.47 -13.10
N ILE A 423 4.31 -27.40 -12.29
CA ILE A 423 3.45 -28.20 -11.40
C ILE A 423 3.81 -27.88 -9.94
N PRO A 424 2.84 -27.78 -9.01
CA PRO A 424 3.14 -27.52 -7.61
C PRO A 424 4.12 -28.55 -7.04
N ALA A 425 5.13 -28.07 -6.32
CA ALA A 425 6.10 -28.94 -5.64
C ALA A 425 5.67 -29.11 -4.18
N ASN A 426 4.83 -30.11 -3.93
CA ASN A 426 4.29 -30.39 -2.61
C ASN A 426 5.32 -31.08 -1.69
N ASP A 427 6.35 -31.70 -2.27
CA ASP A 427 7.46 -32.32 -1.58
C ASP A 427 8.80 -32.06 -2.31
N ASP A 428 9.89 -32.55 -1.75
CA ASP A 428 11.23 -32.38 -2.33
C ASP A 428 11.55 -33.44 -3.39
N SER A 429 10.66 -34.40 -3.60
CA SER A 429 10.88 -35.47 -4.55
C SER A 429 10.76 -34.97 -5.98
N ARG A 430 11.78 -35.24 -6.80
CA ARG A 430 11.75 -34.90 -8.22
C ARG A 430 10.67 -35.69 -8.95
N PRO A 431 9.67 -35.02 -9.58
CA PRO A 431 8.60 -35.74 -10.22
C PRO A 431 9.09 -36.45 -11.49
N PHE A 432 8.60 -37.67 -11.71
CA PHE A 432 8.78 -38.35 -12.96
C PHE A 432 7.51 -38.17 -13.81
N VAL A 433 7.63 -37.45 -14.91
CA VAL A 433 6.56 -37.25 -15.88
C VAL A 433 7.05 -37.75 -17.23
N PRO A 434 6.44 -38.80 -17.83
CA PRO A 434 6.86 -39.32 -19.11
C PRO A 434 6.87 -38.26 -20.21
N GLY A 435 7.98 -38.19 -20.96
CA GLY A 435 8.16 -37.20 -22.02
C GLY A 435 8.69 -35.83 -21.55
N TYR A 436 8.93 -35.64 -20.27
CA TYR A 436 9.46 -34.40 -19.71
C TYR A 436 10.77 -34.62 -18.96
N VAL A 437 11.55 -33.55 -18.89
CA VAL A 437 12.73 -33.44 -18.04
C VAL A 437 12.39 -32.42 -16.93
N ALA A 438 12.51 -32.82 -15.67
CA ALA A 438 12.38 -31.90 -14.56
C ALA A 438 13.73 -31.17 -14.34
N LEU A 439 13.76 -29.86 -14.45
CA LEU A 439 14.99 -29.05 -14.33
C LEU A 439 15.31 -28.73 -12.88
N GLY A 440 14.30 -28.41 -12.08
CA GLY A 440 14.43 -28.03 -10.67
C GLY A 440 13.22 -27.24 -10.20
N PRO A 441 13.15 -26.92 -8.91
CA PRO A 441 12.09 -26.10 -8.37
C PRO A 441 12.29 -24.62 -8.75
N LEU A 442 11.17 -23.95 -9.05
CA LEU A 442 11.05 -22.51 -9.18
C LEU A 442 10.35 -21.99 -7.94
N PHE A 443 10.99 -21.14 -7.18
CA PHE A 443 10.41 -20.51 -6.01
C PHE A 443 9.73 -19.20 -6.42
N LEU A 444 8.45 -19.06 -6.13
CA LEU A 444 7.70 -17.83 -6.38
C LEU A 444 7.79 -16.85 -5.20
N ARG A 445 8.08 -17.39 -4.02
CA ARG A 445 8.34 -16.63 -2.80
C ARG A 445 9.69 -17.02 -2.22
N SER A 446 10.34 -16.09 -1.60
CA SER A 446 11.64 -16.30 -0.97
C SER A 446 11.59 -17.11 0.33
N ASP A 447 10.42 -17.19 0.97
CA ASP A 447 10.17 -18.08 2.09
C ASP A 447 9.98 -19.55 1.66
N GLN A 448 10.13 -19.81 0.36
CA GLN A 448 10.00 -21.12 -0.28
C GLN A 448 8.61 -21.77 -0.12
N SER A 449 7.59 -21.03 0.33
CA SER A 449 6.25 -21.58 0.57
C SER A 449 5.53 -21.94 -0.73
N ASP A 450 5.73 -21.16 -1.80
CA ASP A 450 5.12 -21.39 -3.10
C ASP A 450 6.20 -21.78 -4.11
N ARG A 451 6.33 -23.07 -4.38
CA ARG A 451 7.32 -23.62 -5.31
C ARG A 451 6.67 -24.52 -6.37
N TYR A 452 7.31 -24.51 -7.53
CA TYR A 452 6.87 -25.27 -8.69
C TYR A 452 8.01 -26.08 -9.29
N TRP A 453 7.76 -27.31 -9.65
CA TRP A 453 8.68 -28.04 -10.52
C TRP A 453 8.57 -27.52 -11.95
N VAL A 454 9.73 -27.19 -12.55
CA VAL A 454 9.82 -26.79 -13.95
C VAL A 454 10.05 -28.05 -14.80
N LEU A 455 9.04 -28.42 -15.56
CA LEU A 455 9.04 -29.58 -16.45
C LEU A 455 9.12 -29.11 -17.89
N VAL A 456 10.15 -29.50 -18.60
CA VAL A 456 10.36 -29.17 -20.01
C VAL A 456 10.20 -30.45 -20.85
N ALA A 457 9.39 -30.37 -21.90
CA ALA A 457 9.22 -31.50 -22.82
C ALA A 457 10.54 -31.85 -23.52
N LYS A 458 10.79 -33.14 -23.73
CA LYS A 458 11.99 -33.63 -24.44
C LYS A 458 12.10 -32.97 -25.80
N GLY A 459 13.29 -32.43 -26.10
CA GLY A 459 13.57 -31.64 -27.32
C GLY A 459 13.54 -30.13 -27.12
N TYR A 460 13.13 -29.64 -25.94
CA TYR A 460 13.13 -28.21 -25.60
C TYR A 460 14.16 -27.85 -24.52
N GLU A 461 14.92 -28.82 -23.99
CA GLU A 461 15.81 -28.65 -22.83
C GLU A 461 16.93 -27.63 -23.06
N SER A 462 17.44 -27.54 -24.30
CA SER A 462 18.55 -26.65 -24.64
C SER A 462 18.24 -25.17 -24.38
N GLY A 463 16.97 -24.76 -24.51
CA GLY A 463 16.54 -23.39 -24.25
C GLY A 463 16.54 -23.01 -22.76
N PHE A 464 16.63 -24.00 -21.88
CA PHE A 464 16.72 -23.80 -20.42
C PHE A 464 18.13 -24.05 -19.86
N ALA A 465 19.16 -24.09 -20.70
CA ALA A 465 20.54 -24.31 -20.27
C ALA A 465 21.05 -23.25 -19.26
N THR A 466 20.49 -22.05 -19.31
CA THR A 466 20.82 -20.96 -18.39
C THR A 466 19.96 -20.95 -17.11
N TYR A 467 18.87 -21.73 -17.08
CA TYR A 467 18.07 -21.88 -15.88
C TYR A 467 18.83 -22.73 -14.87
N LYS A 468 19.28 -22.08 -13.81
CA LYS A 468 19.90 -22.76 -12.68
C LYS A 468 18.88 -22.84 -11.57
N SER A 469 18.45 -24.06 -11.27
CA SER A 469 17.78 -24.33 -10.00
C SER A 469 18.79 -24.12 -8.86
N PRO A 470 18.37 -23.58 -7.71
CA PRO A 470 19.21 -23.45 -6.53
C PRO A 470 19.76 -24.78 -6.04
#